data_f3d23ffd2788ec117be5f8f54fe4586a
#
_entry.id   f3d23ffd2788ec117be5f8f54fe4586a
#
_cell.length_a   1.000
_cell.length_b   1.000
_cell.length_c   1.000
_cell.angle_alpha   90.00
_cell.angle_beta   90.00
_cell.angle_gamma   90.00
#
_symmetry.space_group_name_H-M   'P 1'
#
loop_
_entity.id
_entity.type
_entity.pdbx_description
1 polymer ?
#
loop_
_entity_poly.entity_id
_entity_poly.type
_entity_poly.pdbx_seq_one_letter_code
_entity_poly.pdbx_strand_id
1 'polypeptide(L)'
;LLHGSRTRAGTPVRAQLLGSDPQCLAENAARLAELGAEGIDLNFGCPAPMVNRHRGGAALLDEPELLHAIACAVRAAVPAHIPFTAKMRLGVADTARALDCGRALAEGGVVGLVVHARTKTDGYRPPAHWEWVGRIADVVGVPVVANGEVWDEEDWRRCRSVSGATDVMLGRGAVADPFLVRRIRQGGEAPADRDAEWAELLPLIGEFWQRVLAKVEARHAPGRLKQWLGLLRRNFPQAEILYAEVRAMKDVPAVNRVLGSHGVPVLKVAA
;
A
#
# COMPACT_ATOMS: atom_id res chain seq x y z
N LEU A 1 -4.82 -13.74 12.97
CA LEU A 1 -4.05 -12.50 12.80
C LEU A 1 -2.83 -12.51 13.71
N LEU A 2 -1.65 -12.40 13.14
CA LEU A 2 -0.42 -12.30 13.93
C LEU A 2 -0.44 -10.98 14.72
N HIS A 3 -0.05 -11.04 16.00
CA HIS A 3 0.04 -9.88 16.89
C HIS A 3 -1.26 -9.08 17.08
N GLY A 4 -2.44 -9.71 17.03
CA GLY A 4 -3.73 -9.07 17.29
C GLY A 4 -4.00 -7.87 16.40
N SER A 5 -3.82 -7.99 15.08
CA SER A 5 -3.99 -6.90 14.10
C SER A 5 -3.05 -5.69 14.29
N ARG A 6 -1.88 -5.90 14.87
CA ARG A 6 -0.86 -4.86 15.06
C ARG A 6 0.50 -5.29 14.57
N THR A 7 1.32 -4.34 14.16
CA THR A 7 2.75 -4.57 13.95
C THR A 7 3.46 -4.77 15.28
N ARG A 8 4.72 -5.22 15.27
CA ARG A 8 5.55 -5.29 16.49
C ARG A 8 5.73 -3.94 17.20
N ALA A 9 5.64 -2.85 16.45
CA ALA A 9 5.70 -1.49 16.99
C ALA A 9 4.33 -0.97 17.48
N GLY A 10 3.29 -1.82 17.55
CA GLY A 10 1.96 -1.46 18.02
C GLY A 10 1.09 -0.72 16.97
N THR A 11 1.56 -0.52 15.76
CA THR A 11 0.78 0.14 14.70
C THR A 11 -0.40 -0.74 14.28
N PRO A 12 -1.65 -0.23 14.28
CA PRO A 12 -2.81 -0.99 13.83
C PRO A 12 -2.70 -1.41 12.36
N VAL A 13 -3.18 -2.61 12.05
CA VAL A 13 -3.21 -3.19 10.70
C VAL A 13 -4.63 -3.58 10.38
N ARG A 14 -5.20 -3.04 9.31
CA ARG A 14 -6.48 -3.49 8.77
C ARG A 14 -6.27 -4.70 7.86
N ALA A 15 -7.03 -5.76 8.11
CA ALA A 15 -7.06 -6.90 7.21
C ALA A 15 -7.82 -6.52 5.93
N GLN A 16 -7.24 -6.77 4.77
CA GLN A 16 -7.85 -6.43 3.48
C GLN A 16 -8.33 -7.68 2.75
N LEU A 17 -9.59 -7.67 2.33
CA LEU A 17 -10.21 -8.69 1.49
C LEU A 17 -10.29 -8.23 0.04
N LEU A 18 -10.24 -9.21 -0.86
CA LEU A 18 -10.36 -8.99 -2.30
C LEU A 18 -11.19 -10.13 -2.90
N GLY A 19 -12.25 -9.78 -3.59
CA GLY A 19 -13.18 -10.71 -4.22
C GLY A 19 -14.28 -9.96 -4.96
N SER A 20 -15.25 -10.70 -5.50
CA SER A 20 -16.40 -10.17 -6.25
C SER A 20 -17.75 -10.76 -5.82
N ASP A 21 -17.73 -11.78 -4.98
CA ASP A 21 -18.95 -12.39 -4.47
C ASP A 21 -19.33 -11.80 -3.12
N PRO A 22 -20.54 -11.19 -2.98
CA PRO A 22 -20.96 -10.53 -1.73
C PRO A 22 -21.03 -11.48 -0.54
N GLN A 23 -21.56 -12.69 -0.73
CA GLN A 23 -21.73 -13.65 0.34
C GLN A 23 -20.36 -14.18 0.83
N CYS A 24 -19.50 -14.56 -0.09
CA CYS A 24 -18.15 -15.03 0.24
C CYS A 24 -17.33 -13.95 0.97
N LEU A 25 -17.42 -12.68 0.54
CA LEU A 25 -16.74 -11.57 1.20
C LEU A 25 -17.30 -11.31 2.60
N ALA A 26 -18.63 -11.41 2.78
CA ALA A 26 -19.27 -11.26 4.08
C ALA A 26 -18.83 -12.37 5.07
N GLU A 27 -18.79 -13.62 4.65
CA GLU A 27 -18.34 -14.76 5.47
C GLU A 27 -16.88 -14.60 5.89
N ASN A 28 -16.00 -14.21 4.95
CA ASN A 28 -14.59 -13.97 5.27
C ASN A 28 -14.39 -12.75 6.17
N ALA A 29 -15.20 -11.70 6.02
CA ALA A 29 -15.15 -10.53 6.90
C ALA A 29 -15.62 -10.87 8.32
N ALA A 30 -16.70 -11.66 8.47
CA ALA A 30 -17.13 -12.18 9.76
C ALA A 30 -16.01 -13.01 10.42
N ARG A 31 -15.36 -13.88 9.64
CA ARG A 31 -14.25 -14.69 10.15
C ARG A 31 -13.05 -13.82 10.58
N LEU A 32 -12.74 -12.75 9.88
CA LEU A 32 -11.70 -11.80 10.31
C LEU A 32 -12.08 -11.10 11.62
N ALA A 33 -13.34 -10.72 11.79
CA ALA A 33 -13.85 -10.13 13.03
C ALA A 33 -13.69 -11.09 14.21
N GLU A 34 -14.07 -12.37 14.06
CA GLU A 34 -13.88 -13.43 15.06
C GLU A 34 -12.40 -13.64 15.43
N LEU A 35 -11.50 -13.48 14.47
CA LEU A 35 -10.06 -13.57 14.67
C LEU A 35 -9.45 -12.32 15.35
N GLY A 36 -10.28 -11.34 15.72
CA GLY A 36 -9.85 -10.13 16.41
C GLY A 36 -9.30 -9.04 15.49
N ALA A 37 -9.79 -8.91 14.26
CA ALA A 37 -9.43 -7.79 13.40
C ALA A 37 -9.90 -6.47 14.00
N GLU A 38 -8.99 -5.51 14.20
CA GLU A 38 -9.33 -4.15 14.66
C GLU A 38 -9.92 -3.27 13.55
N GLY A 39 -9.94 -3.73 12.32
CA GLY A 39 -10.52 -3.08 11.15
C GLY A 39 -10.42 -3.96 9.92
N ILE A 40 -11.37 -3.82 9.01
CA ILE A 40 -11.48 -4.58 7.77
C ILE A 40 -11.53 -3.60 6.60
N ASP A 41 -10.87 -3.95 5.51
CA ASP A 41 -10.82 -3.15 4.29
C ASP A 41 -11.16 -4.01 3.06
N LEU A 42 -11.84 -3.43 2.07
CA LEU A 42 -12.09 -4.07 0.77
C LEU A 42 -11.23 -3.44 -0.33
N ASN A 43 -10.74 -4.28 -1.23
CA ASN A 43 -9.90 -3.85 -2.34
C ASN A 43 -10.67 -3.83 -3.67
N PHE A 44 -10.99 -2.64 -4.15
CA PHE A 44 -11.55 -2.36 -5.47
C PHE A 44 -10.57 -1.59 -6.37
N GLY A 45 -9.26 -1.72 -6.11
CA GLY A 45 -8.24 -1.00 -6.85
C GLY A 45 -7.14 -1.87 -7.44
N CYS A 46 -7.12 -3.19 -7.21
CA CYS A 46 -6.09 -4.08 -7.75
C CYS A 46 -6.17 -4.16 -9.28
N PRO A 47 -5.09 -3.77 -10.03
CA PRO A 47 -5.12 -3.80 -11.50
C PRO A 47 -4.61 -5.13 -12.08
N ALA A 48 -4.23 -6.10 -11.24
CA ALA A 48 -3.59 -7.34 -11.66
C ALA A 48 -4.46 -8.15 -12.63
N PRO A 49 -3.94 -8.60 -13.79
CA PRO A 49 -4.71 -9.32 -14.80
C PRO A 49 -5.42 -10.56 -14.25
N MET A 50 -4.74 -11.33 -13.38
CA MET A 50 -5.31 -12.53 -12.76
C MET A 50 -6.54 -12.18 -11.91
N VAL A 51 -6.46 -11.14 -11.08
CA VAL A 51 -7.57 -10.68 -10.23
C VAL A 51 -8.74 -10.20 -11.07
N ASN A 52 -8.46 -9.36 -12.08
CA ASN A 52 -9.49 -8.75 -12.92
C ASN A 52 -10.14 -9.78 -13.86
N ARG A 53 -9.44 -10.84 -14.27
CA ARG A 53 -10.04 -11.96 -15.03
C ARG A 53 -11.15 -12.66 -14.25
N HIS A 54 -11.05 -12.70 -12.93
CA HIS A 54 -12.05 -13.25 -12.02
C HIS A 54 -13.01 -12.17 -11.50
N ARG A 55 -13.15 -11.05 -12.22
CA ARG A 55 -14.04 -9.92 -11.91
C ARG A 55 -13.80 -9.30 -10.51
N GLY A 56 -12.57 -9.38 -9.98
CA GLY A 56 -12.19 -8.79 -8.69
C GLY A 56 -11.38 -7.51 -8.85
N GLY A 57 -11.18 -6.78 -7.75
CA GLY A 57 -10.35 -5.58 -7.71
C GLY A 57 -10.92 -4.45 -8.57
N ALA A 58 -10.08 -3.82 -9.40
CA ALA A 58 -10.48 -2.65 -10.19
C ALA A 58 -11.52 -2.94 -11.28
N ALA A 59 -11.70 -4.20 -11.70
CA ALA A 59 -12.73 -4.56 -12.67
C ALA A 59 -14.15 -4.28 -12.18
N LEU A 60 -14.38 -4.30 -10.85
CA LEU A 60 -15.67 -4.02 -10.25
C LEU A 60 -16.10 -2.54 -10.34
N LEU A 61 -15.21 -1.63 -10.71
CA LEU A 61 -15.52 -0.20 -10.81
C LEU A 61 -16.42 0.14 -12.02
N ASP A 62 -16.71 -0.83 -12.87
CA ASP A 62 -17.75 -0.69 -13.92
C ASP A 62 -19.15 -1.09 -13.41
N GLU A 63 -19.26 -1.62 -12.18
CA GLU A 63 -20.48 -2.19 -11.60
C GLU A 63 -20.78 -1.58 -10.20
N PRO A 64 -21.17 -0.28 -10.08
CA PRO A 64 -21.45 0.35 -8.79
C PRO A 64 -22.52 -0.38 -7.96
N GLU A 65 -23.51 -0.95 -8.60
CA GLU A 65 -24.58 -1.71 -7.95
C GLU A 65 -24.03 -2.96 -7.25
N LEU A 66 -23.04 -3.63 -7.84
CA LEU A 66 -22.37 -4.77 -7.22
C LEU A 66 -21.44 -4.32 -6.08
N LEU A 67 -20.78 -3.18 -6.21
CA LEU A 67 -20.02 -2.58 -5.11
C LEU A 67 -20.90 -2.31 -3.90
N HIS A 68 -22.10 -1.74 -4.11
CA HIS A 68 -23.09 -1.51 -3.06
C HIS A 68 -23.53 -2.82 -2.40
N ALA A 69 -23.89 -3.83 -3.21
CA ALA A 69 -24.33 -5.13 -2.70
C ALA A 69 -23.24 -5.82 -1.85
N ILE A 70 -21.96 -5.76 -2.30
CA ILE A 70 -20.81 -6.27 -1.54
C ILE A 70 -20.66 -5.51 -0.22
N ALA A 71 -20.72 -4.18 -0.25
CA ALA A 71 -20.56 -3.36 0.95
C ALA A 71 -21.66 -3.62 1.97
N CYS A 72 -22.93 -3.70 1.54
CA CYS A 72 -24.07 -4.05 2.39
C CYS A 72 -23.91 -5.43 3.03
N ALA A 73 -23.54 -6.45 2.25
CA ALA A 73 -23.37 -7.81 2.76
C ALA A 73 -22.25 -7.89 3.81
N VAL A 74 -21.11 -7.25 3.54
CA VAL A 74 -19.99 -7.20 4.49
C VAL A 74 -20.34 -6.39 5.73
N ARG A 75 -21.02 -5.23 5.58
CA ARG A 75 -21.44 -4.42 6.75
C ARG A 75 -22.41 -5.18 7.66
N ALA A 76 -23.32 -5.94 7.09
CA ALA A 76 -24.26 -6.76 7.87
C ALA A 76 -23.58 -7.90 8.65
N ALA A 77 -22.49 -8.45 8.11
CA ALA A 77 -21.76 -9.57 8.71
C ALA A 77 -20.70 -9.15 9.76
N VAL A 78 -20.24 -7.88 9.71
CA VAL A 78 -19.20 -7.39 10.62
C VAL A 78 -19.81 -6.63 11.79
N PRO A 79 -19.38 -6.86 13.06
CA PRO A 79 -19.85 -6.11 14.21
C PRO A 79 -19.70 -4.59 14.02
N ALA A 80 -20.68 -3.79 14.49
CA ALA A 80 -20.74 -2.35 14.25
C ALA A 80 -19.53 -1.58 14.78
N HIS A 81 -18.89 -2.06 15.85
CA HIS A 81 -17.72 -1.42 16.45
C HIS A 81 -16.42 -1.63 15.67
N ILE A 82 -16.40 -2.56 14.68
CA ILE A 82 -15.24 -2.79 13.82
C ILE A 82 -15.34 -1.87 12.60
N PRO A 83 -14.41 -0.94 12.39
CA PRO A 83 -14.42 -0.07 11.23
C PRO A 83 -14.24 -0.88 9.94
N PHE A 84 -15.12 -0.63 9.00
CA PHE A 84 -15.13 -1.24 7.69
C PHE A 84 -14.89 -0.17 6.62
N THR A 85 -13.79 -0.30 5.87
CA THR A 85 -13.34 0.67 4.87
C THR A 85 -13.20 0.03 3.50
N ALA A 86 -13.05 0.84 2.46
CA ALA A 86 -12.74 0.36 1.13
C ALA A 86 -11.67 1.19 0.44
N LYS A 87 -10.89 0.55 -0.41
CA LYS A 87 -9.90 1.19 -1.28
C LYS A 87 -10.27 1.00 -2.73
N MET A 88 -10.40 2.10 -3.49
CA MET A 88 -10.78 2.10 -4.90
C MET A 88 -9.80 2.89 -5.78
N ARG A 89 -9.96 2.74 -7.10
CA ARG A 89 -9.42 3.64 -8.14
C ARG A 89 -10.53 4.51 -8.72
N LEU A 90 -10.20 5.39 -9.66
CA LEU A 90 -11.15 6.29 -10.30
C LEU A 90 -12.06 5.60 -11.35
N GLY A 91 -11.78 4.35 -11.68
CA GLY A 91 -12.50 3.57 -12.66
C GLY A 91 -11.59 2.57 -13.37
N VAL A 92 -12.12 1.90 -14.39
CA VAL A 92 -11.38 0.94 -15.22
C VAL A 92 -10.66 1.67 -16.36
N ALA A 93 -11.39 2.14 -17.37
CA ALA A 93 -10.85 2.84 -18.52
C ALA A 93 -10.83 4.37 -18.34
N ASP A 94 -11.83 4.89 -17.68
CA ASP A 94 -12.06 6.31 -17.44
C ASP A 94 -12.64 6.58 -16.06
N THR A 95 -13.07 7.80 -15.80
CA THR A 95 -13.60 8.27 -14.51
C THR A 95 -15.12 8.42 -14.50
N ALA A 96 -15.84 7.98 -15.54
CA ALA A 96 -17.27 8.23 -15.71
C ALA A 96 -18.11 7.72 -14.52
N ARG A 97 -17.71 6.61 -13.91
CA ARG A 97 -18.40 6.01 -12.75
C ARG A 97 -17.74 6.27 -11.41
N ALA A 98 -16.70 7.13 -11.34
CA ALA A 98 -15.94 7.35 -10.11
C ALA A 98 -16.82 7.82 -8.93
N LEU A 99 -17.75 8.75 -9.19
CA LEU A 99 -18.66 9.30 -8.19
C LEU A 99 -19.70 8.25 -7.75
N ASP A 100 -20.24 7.50 -8.70
CA ASP A 100 -21.24 6.46 -8.42
C ASP A 100 -20.65 5.31 -7.61
N CYS A 101 -19.40 4.89 -7.92
CA CYS A 101 -18.67 3.92 -7.09
C CYS A 101 -18.45 4.43 -5.66
N GLY A 102 -18.06 5.70 -5.50
CA GLY A 102 -17.90 6.31 -4.18
C GLY A 102 -19.20 6.30 -3.36
N ARG A 103 -20.31 6.75 -3.97
CA ARG A 103 -21.64 6.73 -3.35
C ARG A 103 -22.08 5.32 -2.98
N ALA A 104 -21.98 4.38 -3.92
CA ALA A 104 -22.36 2.99 -3.72
C ALA A 104 -21.66 2.34 -2.51
N LEU A 105 -20.36 2.60 -2.34
CA LEU A 105 -19.59 2.11 -1.20
C LEU A 105 -20.01 2.78 0.11
N ALA A 106 -20.17 4.11 0.13
CA ALA A 106 -20.57 4.85 1.32
C ALA A 106 -21.98 4.45 1.78
N GLU A 107 -22.96 4.40 0.87
CA GLU A 107 -24.34 3.97 1.13
C GLU A 107 -24.41 2.51 1.57
N GLY A 108 -23.49 1.66 1.10
CA GLY A 108 -23.35 0.27 1.53
C GLY A 108 -22.77 0.10 2.94
N GLY A 109 -22.42 1.20 3.64
CA GLY A 109 -21.99 1.19 5.05
C GLY A 109 -20.48 1.18 5.27
N VAL A 110 -19.69 1.57 4.26
CA VAL A 110 -18.27 1.85 4.41
C VAL A 110 -18.09 3.14 5.21
N VAL A 111 -17.24 3.13 6.23
CA VAL A 111 -17.01 4.28 7.12
C VAL A 111 -15.82 5.15 6.72
N GLY A 112 -15.18 4.84 5.60
CA GLY A 112 -14.08 5.62 5.03
C GLY A 112 -13.57 5.02 3.73
N LEU A 113 -13.18 5.89 2.80
CA LEU A 113 -12.69 5.50 1.47
C LEU A 113 -11.22 5.90 1.31
N VAL A 114 -10.43 5.04 0.67
CA VAL A 114 -9.11 5.41 0.13
C VAL A 114 -9.21 5.43 -1.38
N VAL A 115 -8.92 6.56 -2.00
CA VAL A 115 -9.02 6.72 -3.46
C VAL A 115 -7.63 6.85 -4.08
N HIS A 116 -7.22 5.83 -4.85
CA HIS A 116 -6.07 5.96 -5.72
C HIS A 116 -6.45 6.81 -6.94
N ALA A 117 -5.87 7.99 -7.03
CA ALA A 117 -6.20 9.03 -8.00
C ALA A 117 -5.76 8.69 -9.45
N ARG A 118 -6.06 7.47 -9.90
CA ARG A 118 -5.82 6.93 -11.25
C ARG A 118 -6.87 5.89 -11.60
N THR A 119 -7.14 5.74 -12.89
CA THR A 119 -7.87 4.59 -13.41
C THR A 119 -7.01 3.33 -13.39
N LYS A 120 -7.62 2.18 -13.69
CA LYS A 120 -6.86 0.93 -13.86
C LYS A 120 -5.92 1.02 -15.08
N THR A 121 -6.37 1.64 -16.18
CA THR A 121 -5.59 1.79 -17.42
C THR A 121 -4.40 2.74 -17.28
N ASP A 122 -4.47 3.74 -16.40
CA ASP A 122 -3.33 4.59 -16.04
C ASP A 122 -2.23 3.79 -15.35
N GLY A 123 -2.60 2.70 -14.69
CA GLY A 123 -1.67 1.86 -13.94
C GLY A 123 -0.97 2.65 -12.82
N TYR A 124 0.31 2.93 -13.03
CA TYR A 124 1.16 3.71 -12.12
C TYR A 124 1.87 4.87 -12.81
N ARG A 125 1.44 5.22 -14.01
CA ARG A 125 2.03 6.33 -14.78
C ARG A 125 1.56 7.67 -14.21
N PRO A 126 2.43 8.67 -14.07
CA PRO A 126 2.02 10.02 -13.73
C PRO A 126 1.19 10.66 -14.86
N PRO A 127 0.32 11.65 -14.53
CA PRO A 127 0.06 12.19 -13.20
C PRO A 127 -0.93 11.34 -12.38
N ALA A 128 -1.06 11.62 -11.07
CA ALA A 128 -2.21 11.24 -10.28
C ALA A 128 -3.22 12.40 -10.30
N HIS A 129 -4.49 12.10 -10.51
CA HIS A 129 -5.58 13.08 -10.66
C HIS A 129 -6.21 13.37 -9.30
N TRP A 130 -5.48 14.03 -8.41
CA TRP A 130 -5.89 14.27 -7.01
C TRP A 130 -7.18 15.08 -6.89
N GLU A 131 -7.52 15.91 -7.90
CA GLU A 131 -8.78 16.66 -7.96
C GLU A 131 -10.02 15.76 -7.91
N TRP A 132 -9.93 14.53 -8.41
CA TRP A 132 -11.02 13.56 -8.32
C TRP A 132 -11.29 13.06 -6.91
N VAL A 133 -10.27 13.05 -6.06
CA VAL A 133 -10.44 12.69 -4.64
C VAL A 133 -11.36 13.69 -3.95
N GLY A 134 -11.16 15.00 -4.20
CA GLY A 134 -12.03 16.06 -3.73
C GLY A 134 -13.47 15.90 -4.24
N ARG A 135 -13.63 15.69 -5.57
CA ARG A 135 -14.96 15.47 -6.16
C ARG A 135 -15.70 14.27 -5.55
N ILE A 136 -14.99 13.19 -5.22
CA ILE A 136 -15.59 12.05 -4.53
C ILE A 136 -15.95 12.45 -3.09
N ALA A 137 -15.09 13.16 -2.38
CA ALA A 137 -15.37 13.62 -1.03
C ALA A 137 -16.61 14.52 -0.95
N ASP A 138 -16.86 15.35 -1.97
CA ASP A 138 -18.03 16.23 -2.05
C ASP A 138 -19.37 15.48 -2.16
N VAL A 139 -19.36 14.22 -2.60
CA VAL A 139 -20.60 13.44 -2.85
C VAL A 139 -20.79 12.27 -1.91
N VAL A 140 -19.82 11.99 -1.03
CA VAL A 140 -19.91 10.91 -0.02
C VAL A 140 -19.93 11.50 1.38
N GLY A 141 -20.70 10.90 2.29
CA GLY A 141 -20.81 11.35 3.69
C GLY A 141 -19.73 10.75 4.62
N VAL A 142 -18.63 10.25 4.07
CA VAL A 142 -17.56 9.57 4.83
C VAL A 142 -16.19 10.19 4.52
N PRO A 143 -15.21 10.11 5.44
CA PRO A 143 -13.85 10.56 5.18
C PRO A 143 -13.23 9.90 3.96
N VAL A 144 -12.55 10.71 3.12
CA VAL A 144 -11.84 10.24 1.94
C VAL A 144 -10.35 10.51 2.09
N VAL A 145 -9.54 9.47 1.95
CA VAL A 145 -8.08 9.50 2.01
C VAL A 145 -7.50 9.51 0.60
N ALA A 146 -6.65 10.47 0.29
CA ALA A 146 -5.98 10.55 -1.01
C ALA A 146 -4.85 9.52 -1.10
N ASN A 147 -4.67 8.91 -2.29
CA ASN A 147 -3.57 8.01 -2.57
C ASN A 147 -3.04 8.19 -3.99
N GLY A 148 -1.75 8.03 -4.18
CA GLY A 148 -1.07 8.02 -5.47
C GLY A 148 -0.07 9.16 -5.65
N GLU A 149 1.09 8.84 -6.22
CA GLU A 149 2.17 9.75 -6.65
C GLU A 149 2.77 10.66 -5.57
N VAL A 150 2.71 10.28 -4.32
CA VAL A 150 3.37 11.00 -3.22
C VAL A 150 4.70 10.31 -2.93
N TRP A 151 5.80 10.99 -3.25
CA TRP A 151 7.16 10.49 -3.15
C TRP A 151 8.01 11.25 -2.13
N ASP A 152 7.63 12.50 -1.82
CA ASP A 152 8.30 13.40 -0.89
C ASP A 152 7.30 14.30 -0.15
N GLU A 153 7.81 15.22 0.66
CA GLU A 153 7.01 16.15 1.46
C GLU A 153 6.29 17.20 0.60
N GLU A 154 6.86 17.60 -0.54
CA GLU A 154 6.26 18.54 -1.47
C GLU A 154 5.07 17.91 -2.17
N ASP A 155 5.22 16.69 -2.68
CA ASP A 155 4.12 15.90 -3.23
C ASP A 155 3.00 15.71 -2.20
N TRP A 156 3.33 15.46 -0.94
CA TRP A 156 2.35 15.34 0.14
C TRP A 156 1.56 16.64 0.35
N ARG A 157 2.23 17.80 0.41
CA ARG A 157 1.56 19.09 0.54
C ARG A 157 0.67 19.38 -0.67
N ARG A 158 1.19 19.17 -1.87
CA ARG A 158 0.46 19.36 -3.13
C ARG A 158 -0.75 18.42 -3.23
N CYS A 159 -0.59 17.14 -2.88
CA CYS A 159 -1.70 16.18 -2.86
C CYS A 159 -2.84 16.67 -1.96
N ARG A 160 -2.53 17.12 -0.74
CA ARG A 160 -3.53 17.66 0.19
C ARG A 160 -4.20 18.94 -0.33
N SER A 161 -3.41 19.85 -0.86
CA SER A 161 -3.92 21.13 -1.42
C SER A 161 -4.88 20.90 -2.58
N VAL A 162 -4.54 20.00 -3.50
CA VAL A 162 -5.36 19.73 -4.69
C VAL A 162 -6.58 18.87 -4.37
N SER A 163 -6.44 17.88 -3.49
CA SER A 163 -7.54 16.97 -3.16
C SER A 163 -8.46 17.48 -2.07
N GLY A 164 -8.03 18.43 -1.25
CA GLY A 164 -8.72 18.84 -0.02
C GLY A 164 -8.70 17.78 1.09
N ALA A 165 -8.07 16.62 0.85
CA ALA A 165 -8.05 15.52 1.82
C ALA A 165 -7.13 15.85 3.01
N THR A 166 -7.61 15.57 4.22
CA THR A 166 -6.81 15.70 5.44
C THR A 166 -5.73 14.63 5.50
N ASP A 167 -6.09 13.41 5.12
CA ASP A 167 -5.22 12.23 5.21
C ASP A 167 -4.74 11.76 3.83
N VAL A 168 -3.51 11.25 3.80
CA VAL A 168 -2.88 10.72 2.59
C VAL A 168 -2.33 9.33 2.87
N MET A 169 -2.73 8.34 2.05
CA MET A 169 -2.14 7.01 2.06
C MET A 169 -0.89 7.00 1.19
N LEU A 170 0.25 6.75 1.79
CA LEU A 170 1.49 6.53 1.06
C LEU A 170 1.57 5.09 0.55
N GLY A 171 2.16 4.91 -0.61
CA GLY A 171 2.47 3.61 -1.21
C GLY A 171 3.97 3.45 -1.41
N ARG A 172 4.38 3.41 -2.68
CA ARG A 172 5.79 3.25 -3.07
C ARG A 172 6.71 4.33 -2.50
N GLY A 173 6.18 5.55 -2.27
CA GLY A 173 6.95 6.64 -1.65
C GLY A 173 7.50 6.26 -0.27
N ALA A 174 6.66 5.66 0.60
CA ALA A 174 7.11 5.20 1.93
C ALA A 174 8.06 3.99 1.87
N VAL A 175 8.08 3.24 0.76
CA VAL A 175 9.03 2.13 0.56
C VAL A 175 10.34 2.63 -0.02
N ALA A 176 10.28 3.67 -0.87
CA ALA A 176 11.44 4.36 -1.44
C ALA A 176 12.13 5.28 -0.43
N ASP A 177 11.36 5.79 0.52
CA ASP A 177 11.83 6.63 1.62
C ASP A 177 11.12 6.25 2.93
N PRO A 178 11.63 5.28 3.69
CA PRO A 178 11.02 4.83 4.94
C PRO A 178 10.91 5.93 6.02
N PHE A 179 11.64 7.02 5.87
CA PHE A 179 11.63 8.14 6.82
C PHE A 179 10.68 9.28 6.44
N LEU A 180 10.07 9.22 5.24
CA LEU A 180 9.16 10.26 4.74
C LEU A 180 8.03 10.58 5.75
N VAL A 181 7.41 9.57 6.35
CA VAL A 181 6.33 9.80 7.33
C VAL A 181 6.85 10.49 8.59
N ARG A 182 8.08 10.17 9.03
CA ARG A 182 8.72 10.83 10.19
C ARG A 182 8.91 12.31 9.90
N ARG A 183 9.45 12.67 8.74
CA ARG A 183 9.66 14.07 8.35
C ARG A 183 8.36 14.84 8.16
N ILE A 184 7.35 14.25 7.52
CA ILE A 184 6.01 14.86 7.39
C ILE A 184 5.44 15.21 8.78
N ARG A 185 5.54 14.31 9.75
CA ARG A 185 5.06 14.54 11.11
C ARG A 185 5.84 15.61 11.88
N GLN A 186 7.09 15.82 11.53
CA GLN A 186 7.98 16.86 12.08
C GLN A 186 7.83 18.22 11.38
N GLY A 187 6.85 18.38 10.48
CA GLY A 187 6.59 19.62 9.74
C GLY A 187 7.25 19.66 8.36
N GLY A 188 8.19 18.77 8.07
CA GLY A 188 8.83 18.65 6.75
C GLY A 188 9.70 19.84 6.33
N GLU A 189 10.16 20.67 7.29
CA GLU A 189 10.93 21.89 7.03
C GLU A 189 12.44 21.65 7.10
N ALA A 190 12.89 20.69 7.91
CA ALA A 190 14.29 20.38 8.02
C ALA A 190 14.76 19.52 6.84
N PRO A 191 15.93 19.84 6.24
CA PRO A 191 16.52 18.98 5.20
C PRO A 191 16.81 17.59 5.76
N ALA A 192 16.62 16.56 4.93
CA ALA A 192 16.92 15.19 5.30
C ALA A 192 18.43 14.99 5.46
N ASP A 193 18.87 14.47 6.59
CA ASP A 193 20.23 13.93 6.74
C ASP A 193 20.26 12.51 6.15
N ARG A 194 20.56 12.43 4.86
CA ARG A 194 20.51 11.18 4.10
C ARG A 194 21.58 10.17 4.55
N ASP A 195 22.71 10.62 5.06
CA ASP A 195 23.76 9.73 5.54
C ASP A 195 23.38 9.11 6.89
N ALA A 196 22.81 9.88 7.81
CA ALA A 196 22.27 9.36 9.06
C ALA A 196 21.09 8.40 8.81
N GLU A 197 20.14 8.78 7.93
CA GLU A 197 19.03 7.93 7.54
C GLU A 197 19.49 6.63 6.87
N TRP A 198 20.53 6.67 6.03
CA TRP A 198 21.10 5.48 5.44
C TRP A 198 21.71 4.54 6.49
N ALA A 199 22.43 5.08 7.48
CA ALA A 199 22.95 4.29 8.57
C ALA A 199 21.83 3.60 9.38
N GLU A 200 20.68 4.26 9.59
CA GLU A 200 19.49 3.66 10.20
C GLU A 200 18.86 2.56 9.30
N LEU A 201 19.03 2.63 7.97
CA LEU A 201 18.48 1.64 7.04
C LEU A 201 19.28 0.34 6.99
N LEU A 202 20.58 0.37 7.24
CA LEU A 202 21.43 -0.82 7.11
C LEU A 202 20.92 -2.03 7.91
N PRO A 203 20.58 -1.90 9.21
CA PRO A 203 20.02 -3.01 9.97
C PRO A 203 18.64 -3.46 9.44
N LEU A 204 17.82 -2.55 8.91
CA LEU A 204 16.51 -2.89 8.33
C LEU A 204 16.66 -3.66 7.02
N ILE A 205 17.63 -3.31 6.18
CA ILE A 205 17.97 -4.06 4.96
C ILE A 205 18.43 -5.47 5.34
N GLY A 206 19.26 -5.60 6.38
CA GLY A 206 19.69 -6.89 6.89
C GLY A 206 18.53 -7.75 7.41
N GLU A 207 17.63 -7.19 8.22
CA GLU A 207 16.44 -7.88 8.71
C GLU A 207 15.51 -8.30 7.56
N PHE A 208 15.27 -7.41 6.61
CA PHE A 208 14.49 -7.72 5.41
C PHE A 208 15.10 -8.90 4.63
N TRP A 209 16.41 -8.85 4.40
CA TRP A 209 17.12 -9.90 3.69
C TRP A 209 17.00 -11.26 4.39
N GLN A 210 17.18 -11.30 5.69
CA GLN A 210 17.02 -12.52 6.50
C GLN A 210 15.60 -13.09 6.39
N ARG A 211 14.57 -12.21 6.47
CA ARG A 211 13.17 -12.62 6.32
C ARG A 211 12.88 -13.16 4.92
N VAL A 212 13.49 -12.58 3.89
CA VAL A 212 13.39 -13.08 2.53
C VAL A 212 14.00 -14.47 2.41
N LEU A 213 15.20 -14.68 2.93
CA LEU A 213 15.88 -15.98 2.91
C LEU A 213 15.10 -17.06 3.68
N ALA A 214 14.39 -16.70 4.74
CA ALA A 214 13.58 -17.63 5.52
C ALA A 214 12.27 -18.07 4.83
N LYS A 215 11.78 -17.32 3.81
CA LYS A 215 10.45 -17.53 3.22
C LYS A 215 10.43 -17.72 1.71
N VAL A 216 11.51 -17.37 1.05
CA VAL A 216 11.61 -17.37 -0.42
C VAL A 216 12.73 -18.31 -0.84
N GLU A 217 12.46 -19.14 -1.85
CA GLU A 217 13.49 -20.03 -2.40
C GLU A 217 14.75 -19.23 -2.80
N ALA A 218 15.92 -19.78 -2.52
CA ALA A 218 17.22 -19.12 -2.71
C ALA A 218 17.39 -18.50 -4.10
N ARG A 219 16.92 -19.17 -5.15
CA ARG A 219 16.98 -18.69 -6.55
C ARG A 219 16.17 -17.39 -6.79
N HIS A 220 15.14 -17.13 -5.98
CA HIS A 220 14.25 -15.97 -6.11
C HIS A 220 14.55 -14.86 -5.09
N ALA A 221 15.28 -15.19 -4.02
CA ALA A 221 15.59 -14.27 -2.93
C ALA A 221 16.30 -12.99 -3.40
N PRO A 222 17.35 -13.03 -4.25
CA PRO A 222 18.02 -11.82 -4.72
C PRO A 222 17.08 -10.85 -5.45
N GLY A 223 16.06 -11.37 -6.13
CA GLY A 223 15.05 -10.55 -6.81
C GLY A 223 14.27 -9.65 -5.87
N ARG A 224 13.97 -10.12 -4.65
CA ARG A 224 13.24 -9.34 -3.64
C ARG A 224 14.08 -8.18 -3.09
N LEU A 225 15.35 -8.45 -2.79
CA LEU A 225 16.29 -7.41 -2.36
C LEU A 225 16.44 -6.33 -3.43
N LYS A 226 16.66 -6.73 -4.69
CA LYS A 226 16.79 -5.80 -5.82
C LYS A 226 15.56 -4.93 -6.03
N GLN A 227 14.37 -5.47 -5.79
CA GLN A 227 13.12 -4.69 -5.88
C GLN A 227 13.12 -3.55 -4.85
N TRP A 228 13.52 -3.80 -3.61
CA TRP A 228 13.57 -2.75 -2.60
C TRP A 228 14.70 -1.77 -2.83
N LEU A 229 15.92 -2.22 -3.08
CA LEU A 229 17.04 -1.35 -3.43
C LEU A 229 16.73 -0.48 -4.66
N GLY A 230 16.02 -1.04 -5.65
CA GLY A 230 15.54 -0.33 -6.84
C GLY A 230 14.56 0.82 -6.52
N LEU A 231 13.87 0.80 -5.39
CA LEU A 231 13.07 1.92 -4.88
C LEU A 231 13.90 2.88 -4.04
N LEU A 232 14.73 2.35 -3.11
CA LEU A 232 15.56 3.16 -2.21
C LEU A 232 16.52 4.07 -2.96
N ARG A 233 17.10 3.63 -4.08
CA ARG A 233 18.04 4.42 -4.89
C ARG A 233 17.48 5.75 -5.41
N ARG A 234 16.15 5.93 -5.36
CA ARG A 234 15.50 7.21 -5.67
C ARG A 234 15.91 8.30 -4.68
N ASN A 235 16.18 7.93 -3.43
CA ASN A 235 16.41 8.85 -2.32
C ASN A 235 17.79 8.69 -1.65
N PHE A 236 18.46 7.57 -1.89
CA PHE A 236 19.74 7.22 -1.24
C PHE A 236 20.79 6.86 -2.30
N PRO A 237 21.82 7.71 -2.52
CA PRO A 237 22.92 7.42 -3.44
C PRO A 237 23.65 6.11 -3.10
N GLN A 238 23.75 5.78 -1.82
CA GLN A 238 24.37 4.53 -1.37
C GLN A 238 23.57 3.30 -1.84
N ALA A 239 22.25 3.42 -1.92
CA ALA A 239 21.40 2.35 -2.47
C ALA A 239 21.63 2.15 -3.97
N GLU A 240 21.93 3.21 -4.73
CA GLU A 240 22.30 3.10 -6.15
C GLU A 240 23.59 2.29 -6.32
N ILE A 241 24.62 2.59 -5.51
CA ILE A 241 25.90 1.86 -5.53
C ILE A 241 25.65 0.38 -5.21
N LEU A 242 24.97 0.10 -4.10
CA LEU A 242 24.67 -1.26 -3.69
C LEU A 242 23.80 -2.01 -4.73
N TYR A 243 22.82 -1.34 -5.31
CA TYR A 243 21.98 -1.92 -6.38
C TYR A 243 22.82 -2.26 -7.63
N ALA A 244 23.72 -1.38 -8.05
CA ALA A 244 24.57 -1.59 -9.21
C ALA A 244 25.43 -2.86 -9.06
N GLU A 245 25.96 -3.09 -7.85
CA GLU A 245 26.77 -4.28 -7.55
C GLU A 245 25.93 -5.57 -7.55
N VAL A 246 24.74 -5.56 -6.91
CA VAL A 246 23.95 -6.79 -6.75
C VAL A 246 23.03 -7.09 -7.93
N ARG A 247 22.78 -6.15 -8.86
CA ARG A 247 21.73 -6.29 -9.90
C ARG A 247 21.89 -7.52 -10.79
N ALA A 248 23.13 -7.90 -11.10
CA ALA A 248 23.44 -9.07 -11.94
C ALA A 248 23.57 -10.39 -11.15
N MET A 249 23.68 -10.33 -9.82
CA MET A 249 23.91 -11.49 -8.96
C MET A 249 22.66 -12.34 -8.82
N LYS A 250 22.83 -13.66 -8.86
CA LYS A 250 21.75 -14.64 -8.61
C LYS A 250 22.05 -15.51 -7.40
N ASP A 251 23.27 -15.49 -6.93
CA ASP A 251 23.81 -16.32 -5.86
C ASP A 251 23.74 -15.62 -4.51
N VAL A 252 23.13 -16.29 -3.52
CA VAL A 252 22.94 -15.75 -2.16
C VAL A 252 24.27 -15.47 -1.45
N PRO A 253 25.27 -16.39 -1.45
CA PRO A 253 26.58 -16.11 -0.88
C PRO A 253 27.27 -14.87 -1.45
N ALA A 254 27.19 -14.65 -2.76
CA ALA A 254 27.75 -13.46 -3.40
C ALA A 254 27.02 -12.17 -2.93
N VAL A 255 25.70 -12.20 -2.88
CA VAL A 255 24.91 -11.08 -2.35
C VAL A 255 25.26 -10.79 -0.88
N ASN A 256 25.42 -11.82 -0.05
CA ASN A 256 25.82 -11.67 1.35
C ASN A 256 27.18 -10.97 1.52
N ARG A 257 28.16 -11.31 0.67
CA ARG A 257 29.49 -10.66 0.70
C ARG A 257 29.38 -9.17 0.39
N VAL A 258 28.62 -8.81 -0.65
CA VAL A 258 28.40 -7.41 -1.03
C VAL A 258 27.63 -6.66 0.06
N LEU A 259 26.56 -7.23 0.59
CA LEU A 259 25.82 -6.61 1.70
C LEU A 259 26.76 -6.34 2.89
N GLY A 260 27.57 -7.32 3.27
CA GLY A 260 28.53 -7.19 4.37
C GLY A 260 29.59 -6.11 4.12
N SER A 261 30.13 -5.97 2.88
CA SER A 261 31.10 -4.92 2.56
C SER A 261 30.51 -3.50 2.61
N HIS A 262 29.16 -3.37 2.48
CA HIS A 262 28.44 -2.11 2.66
C HIS A 262 27.89 -1.91 4.07
N GLY A 263 28.32 -2.70 5.05
CA GLY A 263 27.92 -2.55 6.45
C GLY A 263 26.51 -3.07 6.79
N VAL A 264 25.85 -3.76 5.85
CA VAL A 264 24.56 -4.40 6.14
C VAL A 264 24.78 -5.64 7.02
N PRO A 265 24.10 -5.74 8.19
CA PRO A 265 24.22 -6.92 9.05
C PRO A 265 23.66 -8.15 8.34
N VAL A 266 24.51 -9.07 7.95
CA VAL A 266 24.12 -10.37 7.41
C VAL A 266 24.48 -11.47 8.41
N LEU A 267 23.55 -12.38 8.71
CA LEU A 267 23.90 -13.57 9.49
C LEU A 267 24.93 -14.36 8.70
N LYS A 268 26.03 -14.72 9.38
CA LYS A 268 26.96 -15.71 8.83
C LYS A 268 26.17 -16.99 8.62
N VAL A 269 25.94 -17.35 7.35
CA VAL A 269 25.46 -18.70 7.04
C VAL A 269 26.56 -19.61 7.58
N ALA A 270 26.20 -20.43 8.58
CA ALA A 270 27.09 -21.49 9.01
C ALA A 270 27.39 -22.35 7.79
N ALA A 271 28.68 -22.51 7.49
CA ALA A 271 29.20 -23.28 6.35
C ALA A 271 28.79 -24.74 6.45
#